data_2738cb30ceaef36cbfffac756ec63cce
#
_entry.id   2738cb30ceaef36cbfffac756ec63cce
#
_cell.length_a   1.000
_cell.length_b   1.000
_cell.length_c   1.000
_cell.angle_alpha   90.00
_cell.angle_beta   90.00
_cell.angle_gamma   90.00
#
_symmetry.space_group_name_H-M   'P 1'
#
loop_
_entity.id
_entity.type
_entity.pdbx_description
1 polymer ?
#
loop_
_entity_poly.entity_id
_entity_poly.type
_entity_poly.pdbx_seq_one_letter_code
_entity_poly.pdbx_strand_id
1 'polypeptide(L)'
;MANYTEEQWDAIKIELMEKCYNGFAELGLHGTSIRVLANHCGYNASKIYTYFKDLDDLIIQSTEYCMTKVEDDFMAKAPTNVEDLWRFIDEIPYWTAKKHGKKYRLMYQVYTHPKYRQYGQNFFKGVDERYTEYAKSLEGKLGIPYEKITPLIFILIRACVHYALFEDEFYLKSQIEVLKEALELFVMKYNPKFKEETK
;
A
#
# COMPACT_ATOMS: atom_id res chain seq x y z
N MET A 1 11.78 -32.10 19.21
CA MET A 1 11.18 -30.88 18.65
C MET A 1 12.23 -29.79 18.74
N ALA A 2 12.55 -29.09 17.67
CA ALA A 2 13.49 -27.98 17.75
C ALA A 2 12.88 -26.89 18.63
N ASN A 3 13.58 -26.51 19.71
CA ASN A 3 13.18 -25.39 20.55
C ASN A 3 13.53 -24.07 19.78
N TYR A 4 12.58 -23.53 19.05
CA TYR A 4 12.74 -22.23 18.46
C TYR A 4 12.61 -21.13 19.52
N THR A 5 13.44 -20.09 19.43
CA THR A 5 13.23 -18.83 20.17
C THR A 5 11.99 -18.09 19.61
N GLU A 6 11.42 -17.15 20.38
CA GLU A 6 10.31 -16.32 19.94
C GLU A 6 10.64 -15.59 18.63
N GLU A 7 11.83 -15.02 18.53
CA GLU A 7 12.33 -14.37 17.30
C GLU A 7 12.38 -15.32 16.09
N GLN A 8 12.79 -16.58 16.31
CA GLN A 8 12.80 -17.58 15.24
C GLN A 8 11.38 -17.98 14.81
N TRP A 9 10.43 -18.04 15.76
CA TRP A 9 9.02 -18.28 15.48
C TRP A 9 8.44 -17.19 14.62
N ASP A 10 8.68 -15.92 14.98
CA ASP A 10 8.21 -14.76 14.24
C ASP A 10 8.83 -14.68 12.84
N ALA A 11 10.12 -14.92 12.70
CA ALA A 11 10.80 -14.95 11.41
C ALA A 11 10.21 -16.00 10.45
N ILE A 12 9.91 -17.21 10.96
CA ILE A 12 9.28 -18.27 10.16
C ILE A 12 7.84 -17.89 9.79
N LYS A 13 7.09 -17.31 10.70
CA LYS A 13 5.72 -16.85 10.45
C LYS A 13 5.70 -15.78 9.35
N ILE A 14 6.61 -14.81 9.41
CA ILE A 14 6.78 -13.77 8.41
C ILE A 14 7.09 -14.40 7.04
N GLU A 15 8.06 -15.29 6.96
CA GLU A 15 8.42 -15.99 5.73
C GLU A 15 7.22 -16.73 5.13
N LEU A 16 6.43 -17.41 5.96
CA LEU A 16 5.21 -18.09 5.54
C LEU A 16 4.17 -17.11 4.99
N MET A 17 3.94 -16.00 5.68
CA MET A 17 3.01 -14.96 5.21
C MET A 17 3.40 -14.42 3.84
N GLU A 18 4.67 -14.08 3.64
CA GLU A 18 5.16 -13.54 2.36
C GLU A 18 5.06 -14.57 1.22
N LYS A 19 5.51 -15.80 1.44
CA LYS A 19 5.44 -16.87 0.44
C LYS A 19 4.00 -17.25 0.11
N CYS A 20 3.14 -17.39 1.13
CA CYS A 20 1.74 -17.75 0.92
C CYS A 20 0.97 -16.62 0.21
N TYR A 21 1.24 -15.35 0.55
CA TYR A 21 0.64 -14.23 -0.15
C TYR A 21 1.02 -14.19 -1.64
N ASN A 22 2.29 -14.42 -1.96
CA ASN A 22 2.74 -14.53 -3.35
C ASN A 22 2.10 -15.74 -4.03
N GLY A 23 2.00 -16.88 -3.34
CA GLY A 23 1.31 -18.06 -3.85
C GLY A 23 -0.17 -17.80 -4.16
N PHE A 24 -0.90 -17.08 -3.30
CA PHE A 24 -2.26 -16.63 -3.61
C PHE A 24 -2.32 -15.71 -4.84
N ALA A 25 -1.35 -14.82 -5.01
CA ALA A 25 -1.30 -13.92 -6.15
C ALA A 25 -1.05 -14.67 -7.48
N GLU A 26 -0.41 -15.82 -7.44
CA GLU A 26 -0.10 -16.66 -8.60
C GLU A 26 -1.20 -17.69 -8.90
N LEU A 27 -1.71 -18.36 -7.88
CA LEU A 27 -2.71 -19.43 -8.01
C LEU A 27 -4.16 -18.93 -8.04
N GLY A 28 -4.38 -17.71 -7.59
CA GLY A 28 -5.71 -17.15 -7.35
C GLY A 28 -6.27 -17.54 -5.97
N LEU A 29 -7.19 -16.73 -5.47
CA LEU A 29 -7.81 -16.95 -4.16
C LEU A 29 -8.85 -18.09 -4.18
N HIS A 30 -9.56 -18.23 -5.32
CA HIS A 30 -10.62 -19.23 -5.49
C HIS A 30 -10.05 -20.61 -5.77
N GLY A 31 -10.48 -21.59 -4.99
CA GLY A 31 -10.08 -23.00 -5.16
C GLY A 31 -8.71 -23.34 -4.56
N THR A 32 -8.00 -22.38 -3.97
CA THR A 32 -6.75 -22.64 -3.27
C THR A 32 -7.00 -23.21 -1.88
N SER A 33 -6.34 -24.32 -1.55
CA SER A 33 -6.37 -24.92 -0.22
C SER A 33 -4.98 -24.81 0.44
N ILE A 34 -4.92 -24.95 1.76
CA ILE A 34 -3.63 -24.96 2.48
C ILE A 34 -2.67 -26.01 1.91
N ARG A 35 -3.17 -27.17 1.46
CA ARG A 35 -2.32 -28.22 0.86
C ARG A 35 -1.72 -27.77 -0.48
N VAL A 36 -2.52 -27.17 -1.35
CA VAL A 36 -2.08 -26.66 -2.65
C VAL A 36 -1.05 -25.55 -2.43
N LEU A 37 -1.35 -24.61 -1.53
CA LEU A 37 -0.49 -23.49 -1.22
C LEU A 37 0.83 -23.93 -0.58
N ALA A 38 0.78 -24.86 0.37
CA ALA A 38 1.98 -25.41 1.01
C ALA A 38 2.91 -26.05 -0.03
N ASN A 39 2.38 -26.88 -0.92
CA ASN A 39 3.17 -27.49 -1.99
C ASN A 39 3.80 -26.44 -2.91
N HIS A 40 3.04 -25.40 -3.29
CA HIS A 40 3.53 -24.31 -4.11
C HIS A 40 4.67 -23.53 -3.43
N CYS A 41 4.58 -23.32 -2.13
CA CYS A 41 5.56 -22.59 -1.33
C CYS A 41 6.74 -23.48 -0.87
N GLY A 42 6.76 -24.77 -1.19
CA GLY A 42 7.82 -25.70 -0.79
C GLY A 42 7.72 -26.14 0.67
N TYR A 43 6.52 -26.13 1.26
CA TYR A 43 6.25 -26.58 2.61
C TYR A 43 5.30 -27.78 2.65
N ASN A 44 5.16 -28.40 3.81
CA ASN A 44 4.04 -29.28 4.11
C ASN A 44 2.91 -28.51 4.80
N ALA A 45 1.67 -29.00 4.64
CA ALA A 45 0.50 -28.34 5.20
C ALA A 45 0.56 -28.25 6.75
N SER A 46 1.17 -29.23 7.44
CA SER A 46 1.29 -29.22 8.89
C SER A 46 2.14 -28.07 9.40
N LYS A 47 3.16 -27.63 8.65
CA LYS A 47 3.94 -26.44 9.03
C LYS A 47 3.08 -25.18 9.00
N ILE A 48 2.21 -25.02 8.01
CA ILE A 48 1.30 -23.87 7.94
C ILE A 48 0.31 -23.90 9.12
N TYR A 49 -0.29 -25.05 9.41
CA TYR A 49 -1.21 -25.20 10.56
C TYR A 49 -0.55 -24.97 11.94
N THR A 50 0.76 -25.00 12.01
CA THR A 50 1.48 -24.63 13.24
C THR A 50 1.37 -23.14 13.57
N TYR A 51 1.25 -22.28 12.54
CA TYR A 51 1.25 -20.82 12.67
C TYR A 51 -0.11 -20.18 12.43
N PHE A 52 -0.99 -20.84 11.66
CA PHE A 52 -2.29 -20.32 11.26
C PHE A 52 -3.38 -21.35 11.55
N LYS A 53 -4.47 -20.87 12.13
CA LYS A 53 -5.61 -21.69 12.52
C LYS A 53 -6.25 -22.42 11.35
N ASP A 54 -6.44 -21.70 10.26
CA ASP A 54 -7.09 -22.16 9.04
C ASP A 54 -6.68 -21.29 7.84
N LEU A 55 -7.27 -21.57 6.68
CA LEU A 55 -6.99 -20.83 5.44
C LEU A 55 -7.39 -19.36 5.55
N ASP A 56 -8.49 -19.05 6.23
CA ASP A 56 -8.95 -17.67 6.39
C ASP A 56 -8.00 -16.86 7.25
N ASP A 57 -7.55 -17.42 8.35
CA ASP A 57 -6.57 -16.80 9.23
C ASP A 57 -5.25 -16.50 8.48
N LEU A 58 -4.79 -17.46 7.66
CA LEU A 58 -3.62 -17.26 6.80
C LEU A 58 -3.86 -16.14 5.78
N ILE A 59 -5.01 -16.10 5.09
CA ILE A 59 -5.35 -15.07 4.11
C ILE A 59 -5.34 -13.69 4.77
N ILE A 60 -6.01 -13.55 5.91
CA ILE A 60 -6.14 -12.28 6.63
C ILE A 60 -4.77 -11.77 7.07
N GLN A 61 -4.03 -12.58 7.83
CA GLN A 61 -2.74 -12.17 8.40
C GLN A 61 -1.70 -11.88 7.30
N SER A 62 -1.63 -12.73 6.26
CA SER A 62 -0.67 -12.51 5.16
C SER A 62 -1.02 -11.29 4.32
N THR A 63 -2.31 -11.00 4.10
CA THR A 63 -2.74 -9.81 3.37
C THR A 63 -2.41 -8.53 4.16
N GLU A 64 -2.76 -8.49 5.44
CA GLU A 64 -2.48 -7.34 6.31
C GLU A 64 -0.97 -7.08 6.40
N TYR A 65 -0.17 -8.12 6.68
CA TYR A 65 1.29 -8.01 6.77
C TYR A 65 1.90 -7.50 5.45
N CYS A 66 1.56 -8.14 4.33
CA CYS A 66 2.14 -7.77 3.04
C CYS A 66 1.69 -6.38 2.57
N MET A 67 0.48 -5.95 2.91
CA MET A 67 0.01 -4.60 2.59
C MET A 67 0.63 -3.55 3.49
N THR A 68 0.86 -3.84 4.77
CA THR A 68 1.65 -2.95 5.64
C THR A 68 3.07 -2.72 5.08
N LYS A 69 3.72 -3.76 4.55
CA LYS A 69 5.01 -3.63 3.87
C LYS A 69 4.94 -2.78 2.59
N VAL A 70 3.85 -2.87 1.83
CA VAL A 70 3.62 -2.01 0.66
C VAL A 70 3.52 -0.55 1.08
N GLU A 71 2.77 -0.27 2.16
CA GLU A 71 2.64 1.08 2.72
C GLU A 71 3.98 1.60 3.28
N ASP A 72 4.77 0.75 3.95
CA ASP A 72 6.12 1.10 4.42
C ASP A 72 7.04 1.49 3.25
N ASP A 73 7.02 0.70 2.18
CA ASP A 73 7.79 0.96 0.98
C ASP A 73 7.38 2.28 0.29
N PHE A 74 6.07 2.57 0.26
CA PHE A 74 5.54 3.83 -0.29
C PHE A 74 5.98 5.02 0.58
N MET A 75 5.82 4.93 1.89
CA MET A 75 6.22 5.97 2.83
C MET A 75 7.73 6.23 2.81
N ALA A 76 8.53 5.18 2.63
CA ALA A 76 9.99 5.33 2.49
C ALA A 76 10.41 6.08 1.21
N LYS A 77 9.52 6.17 0.21
CA LYS A 77 9.70 6.94 -1.03
C LYS A 77 9.15 8.36 -0.92
N ALA A 78 8.26 8.60 0.04
CA ALA A 78 7.59 9.88 0.19
C ALA A 78 8.61 11.02 0.40
N PRO A 79 8.51 12.14 -0.35
CA PRO A 79 9.49 13.21 -0.28
C PRO A 79 9.42 13.97 1.05
N THR A 80 10.57 14.36 1.55
CA THR A 80 10.69 15.18 2.76
C THR A 80 10.88 16.66 2.46
N ASN A 81 11.07 17.04 1.19
CA ASN A 81 11.22 18.41 0.71
C ASN A 81 10.27 18.70 -0.48
N VAL A 82 10.12 19.97 -0.80
CA VAL A 82 9.18 20.42 -1.85
C VAL A 82 9.75 20.19 -3.26
N GLU A 83 11.08 20.30 -3.41
CA GLU A 83 11.75 20.17 -4.71
C GLU A 83 11.54 18.75 -5.30
N ASP A 84 11.58 17.73 -4.44
CA ASP A 84 11.37 16.34 -4.87
C ASP A 84 9.89 15.96 -5.07
N LEU A 85 8.96 16.79 -4.59
CA LEU A 85 7.53 16.45 -4.59
C LEU A 85 6.97 16.26 -6.01
N TRP A 86 7.32 17.14 -6.94
CA TRP A 86 6.82 17.09 -8.32
C TRP A 86 7.30 15.84 -9.05
N ARG A 87 8.60 15.53 -8.91
CA ARG A 87 9.18 14.32 -9.47
C ARG A 87 8.56 13.06 -8.85
N PHE A 88 8.36 13.07 -7.53
CA PHE A 88 7.70 11.98 -6.84
C PHE A 88 6.30 11.71 -7.37
N ILE A 89 5.48 12.76 -7.55
CA ILE A 89 4.11 12.62 -8.08
C ILE A 89 4.11 11.97 -9.48
N ASP A 90 5.10 12.29 -10.33
CA ASP A 90 5.21 11.73 -11.67
C ASP A 90 5.71 10.27 -11.68
N GLU A 91 6.63 9.92 -10.80
CA GLU A 91 7.33 8.63 -10.84
C GLU A 91 6.66 7.55 -10.00
N ILE A 92 6.03 7.93 -8.89
CA ILE A 92 5.52 6.97 -7.89
C ILE A 92 4.46 6.01 -8.45
N PRO A 93 3.55 6.39 -9.37
CA PRO A 93 2.57 5.46 -9.93
C PRO A 93 3.22 4.31 -10.70
N TYR A 94 4.23 4.59 -11.52
CA TYR A 94 4.95 3.58 -12.30
C TYR A 94 5.77 2.66 -11.41
N TRP A 95 6.47 3.24 -10.44
CA TRP A 95 7.21 2.46 -9.45
C TRP A 95 6.29 1.53 -8.65
N THR A 96 5.15 2.05 -8.19
CA THR A 96 4.14 1.30 -7.43
C THR A 96 3.58 0.15 -8.25
N ALA A 97 3.19 0.39 -9.50
CA ALA A 97 2.66 -0.64 -10.40
C ALA A 97 3.69 -1.74 -10.65
N LYS A 98 4.94 -1.36 -10.95
CA LYS A 98 6.03 -2.31 -11.22
C LYS A 98 6.35 -3.17 -10.00
N LYS A 99 6.44 -2.58 -8.81
CA LYS A 99 6.87 -3.27 -7.59
C LYS A 99 5.73 -4.02 -6.91
N HIS A 100 4.53 -3.46 -6.89
CA HIS A 100 3.43 -3.91 -6.03
C HIS A 100 2.13 -4.29 -6.75
N GLY A 101 2.06 -4.18 -8.09
CA GLY A 101 0.81 -4.38 -8.83
C GLY A 101 0.12 -5.72 -8.56
N LYS A 102 0.88 -6.83 -8.46
CA LYS A 102 0.33 -8.15 -8.10
C LYS A 102 -0.26 -8.17 -6.69
N LYS A 103 0.39 -7.49 -5.73
CA LYS A 103 -0.07 -7.41 -4.34
C LYS A 103 -1.36 -6.61 -4.23
N TYR A 104 -1.50 -5.50 -4.95
CA TYR A 104 -2.74 -4.73 -4.99
C TYR A 104 -3.91 -5.53 -5.58
N ARG A 105 -3.69 -6.27 -6.66
CA ARG A 105 -4.74 -7.13 -7.24
C ARG A 105 -5.28 -8.13 -6.22
N LEU A 106 -4.40 -8.82 -5.50
CA LEU A 106 -4.80 -9.77 -4.47
C LEU A 106 -5.49 -9.07 -3.29
N MET A 107 -4.95 -7.95 -2.80
CA MET A 107 -5.57 -7.17 -1.74
C MET A 107 -7.03 -6.81 -2.07
N TYR A 108 -7.29 -6.33 -3.29
CA TYR A 108 -8.65 -6.00 -3.69
C TYR A 108 -9.55 -7.23 -3.71
N GLN A 109 -9.08 -8.37 -4.21
CA GLN A 109 -9.85 -9.62 -4.15
C GLN A 109 -10.20 -10.03 -2.71
N VAL A 110 -9.25 -9.89 -1.78
CA VAL A 110 -9.47 -10.21 -0.36
C VAL A 110 -10.41 -9.19 0.29
N TYR A 111 -10.06 -7.91 0.25
CA TYR A 111 -10.76 -6.88 1.04
C TYR A 111 -12.13 -6.47 0.45
N THR A 112 -12.42 -6.79 -0.80
CA THR A 112 -13.77 -6.62 -1.36
C THR A 112 -14.65 -7.86 -1.19
N HIS A 113 -14.06 -9.02 -0.83
CA HIS A 113 -14.83 -10.23 -0.56
C HIS A 113 -15.67 -10.05 0.71
N PRO A 114 -16.99 -10.37 0.72
CA PRO A 114 -17.87 -10.13 1.87
C PRO A 114 -17.34 -10.67 3.20
N LYS A 115 -16.70 -11.84 3.17
CA LYS A 115 -16.14 -12.52 4.34
C LYS A 115 -15.01 -11.73 5.02
N TYR A 116 -14.21 -10.99 4.24
CA TYR A 116 -13.00 -10.32 4.74
C TYR A 116 -13.13 -8.78 4.76
N ARG A 117 -14.28 -8.25 4.35
CA ARG A 117 -14.49 -6.80 4.19
C ARG A 117 -14.18 -6.00 5.45
N GLN A 118 -14.51 -6.54 6.63
CA GLN A 118 -14.25 -5.87 7.91
C GLN A 118 -12.75 -5.66 8.15
N TYR A 119 -11.91 -6.62 7.77
CA TYR A 119 -10.45 -6.50 7.89
C TYR A 119 -9.92 -5.41 6.96
N GLY A 120 -10.43 -5.34 5.73
CA GLY A 120 -10.10 -4.25 4.81
C GLY A 120 -10.49 -2.88 5.35
N GLN A 121 -11.67 -2.73 5.94
CA GLN A 121 -12.10 -1.47 6.55
C GLN A 121 -11.19 -1.05 7.70
N ASN A 122 -10.77 -1.99 8.56
CA ASN A 122 -9.85 -1.70 9.66
C ASN A 122 -8.46 -1.32 9.13
N PHE A 123 -7.96 -2.05 8.14
CA PHE A 123 -6.68 -1.73 7.49
C PHE A 123 -6.68 -0.31 6.92
N PHE A 124 -7.68 0.06 6.12
CA PHE A 124 -7.74 1.39 5.51
C PHE A 124 -7.90 2.51 6.54
N LYS A 125 -8.55 2.27 7.67
CA LYS A 125 -8.58 3.25 8.75
C LYS A 125 -7.18 3.58 9.28
N GLY A 126 -6.33 2.57 9.50
CA GLY A 126 -4.95 2.77 9.92
C GLY A 126 -4.11 3.49 8.84
N VAL A 127 -4.36 3.17 7.56
CA VAL A 127 -3.74 3.85 6.42
C VAL A 127 -4.12 5.34 6.39
N ASP A 128 -5.39 5.66 6.58
CA ASP A 128 -5.89 7.05 6.61
C ASP A 128 -5.24 7.86 7.75
N GLU A 129 -5.10 7.28 8.93
CA GLU A 129 -4.41 7.89 10.07
C GLU A 129 -2.94 8.17 9.73
N ARG A 130 -2.23 7.21 9.16
CA ARG A 130 -0.82 7.32 8.79
C ARG A 130 -0.56 8.42 7.75
N TYR A 131 -1.39 8.50 6.71
CA TYR A 131 -1.25 9.56 5.69
C TYR A 131 -1.66 10.93 6.19
N THR A 132 -2.58 11.00 7.13
CA THR A 132 -2.92 12.26 7.82
C THR A 132 -1.73 12.77 8.63
N GLU A 133 -1.02 11.90 9.37
CA GLU A 133 0.21 12.30 10.08
C GLU A 133 1.32 12.74 9.11
N TYR A 134 1.47 12.09 7.98
CA TYR A 134 2.40 12.53 6.94
C TYR A 134 1.99 13.92 6.39
N ALA A 135 0.72 14.15 6.10
CA ALA A 135 0.23 15.46 5.66
C ALA A 135 0.53 16.58 6.67
N LYS A 136 0.38 16.32 7.97
CA LYS A 136 0.76 17.26 9.04
C LYS A 136 2.25 17.59 8.99
N SER A 137 3.11 16.61 8.68
CA SER A 137 4.55 16.85 8.55
C SER A 137 4.92 17.75 7.36
N LEU A 138 4.06 17.83 6.34
CA LEU A 138 4.22 18.69 5.17
C LEU A 138 3.64 20.10 5.36
N GLU A 139 2.72 20.30 6.29
CA GLU A 139 2.03 21.58 6.50
C GLU A 139 3.01 22.75 6.70
N GLY A 140 3.98 22.60 7.60
CA GLY A 140 4.98 23.63 7.86
C GLY A 140 5.93 23.93 6.69
N LYS A 141 6.09 22.97 5.77
CA LYS A 141 6.97 23.09 4.60
C LYS A 141 6.27 23.72 3.39
N LEU A 142 5.02 23.33 3.17
CA LEU A 142 4.21 23.81 2.05
C LEU A 142 3.44 25.08 2.38
N GLY A 143 3.21 25.35 3.66
CA GLY A 143 2.32 26.42 4.12
C GLY A 143 0.84 26.15 3.82
N ILE A 144 0.49 24.91 3.49
CA ILE A 144 -0.87 24.48 3.18
C ILE A 144 -1.41 23.70 4.38
N PRO A 145 -2.63 23.99 4.89
CA PRO A 145 -3.24 23.23 5.97
C PRO A 145 -3.31 21.73 5.64
N TYR A 146 -2.96 20.87 6.58
CA TYR A 146 -2.93 19.41 6.34
C TYR A 146 -4.27 18.84 5.89
N GLU A 147 -5.39 19.44 6.29
CA GLU A 147 -6.75 19.06 5.85
C GLU A 147 -6.96 19.25 4.33
N LYS A 148 -6.10 20.04 3.69
CA LYS A 148 -6.08 20.20 2.23
C LYS A 148 -5.04 19.30 1.56
N ILE A 149 -3.96 18.97 2.26
CA ILE A 149 -2.91 18.07 1.76
C ILE A 149 -3.41 16.61 1.78
N THR A 150 -4.05 16.17 2.86
CA THR A 150 -4.51 14.79 3.03
C THR A 150 -5.37 14.28 1.86
N PRO A 151 -6.42 14.99 1.38
CA PRO A 151 -7.19 14.55 0.22
C PRO A 151 -6.35 14.43 -1.06
N LEU A 152 -5.35 15.29 -1.27
CA LEU A 152 -4.45 15.20 -2.43
C LEU A 152 -3.58 13.93 -2.37
N ILE A 153 -3.10 13.55 -1.19
CA ILE A 153 -2.38 12.29 -0.99
C ILE A 153 -3.28 11.11 -1.37
N PHE A 154 -4.54 11.11 -0.93
CA PHE A 154 -5.49 10.03 -1.27
C PHE A 154 -5.80 9.97 -2.76
N ILE A 155 -5.89 11.11 -3.46
CA ILE A 155 -6.04 11.13 -4.92
C ILE A 155 -4.82 10.47 -5.57
N LEU A 156 -3.61 10.83 -5.16
CA LEU A 156 -2.37 10.23 -5.69
C LEU A 156 -2.34 8.71 -5.46
N ILE A 157 -2.62 8.25 -4.25
CA ILE A 157 -2.65 6.82 -3.92
C ILE A 157 -3.67 6.08 -4.79
N ARG A 158 -4.88 6.64 -4.97
CA ARG A 158 -5.91 6.04 -5.83
C ARG A 158 -5.49 5.98 -7.29
N ALA A 159 -4.83 7.01 -7.80
CA ALA A 159 -4.26 7.01 -9.14
C ALA A 159 -3.18 5.93 -9.30
N CYS A 160 -2.27 5.80 -8.31
CA CYS A 160 -1.24 4.75 -8.29
C CYS A 160 -1.86 3.34 -8.30
N VAL A 161 -2.85 3.10 -7.45
CA VAL A 161 -3.52 1.80 -7.35
C VAL A 161 -4.31 1.50 -8.62
N HIS A 162 -5.06 2.46 -9.17
CA HIS A 162 -5.79 2.28 -10.42
C HIS A 162 -4.84 1.91 -11.56
N TYR A 163 -3.74 2.63 -11.70
CA TYR A 163 -2.73 2.34 -12.71
C TYR A 163 -2.09 0.95 -12.50
N ALA A 164 -1.79 0.58 -11.25
CA ALA A 164 -1.24 -0.74 -10.92
C ALA A 164 -2.21 -1.90 -11.24
N LEU A 165 -3.52 -1.65 -11.27
CA LEU A 165 -4.54 -2.65 -11.59
C LEU A 165 -4.85 -2.76 -13.08
N PHE A 166 -4.90 -1.63 -13.80
CA PHE A 166 -5.49 -1.52 -15.14
C PHE A 166 -4.53 -1.02 -16.20
N GLU A 167 -3.35 -0.48 -15.82
CA GLU A 167 -2.36 0.12 -16.71
C GLU A 167 -2.96 1.24 -17.59
N ASP A 168 -3.99 1.94 -17.05
CA ASP A 168 -4.72 3.00 -17.75
C ASP A 168 -3.94 4.32 -17.69
N GLU A 169 -3.13 4.56 -18.73
CA GLU A 169 -2.30 5.75 -18.88
C GLU A 169 -3.13 7.04 -19.02
N PHE A 170 -4.28 6.98 -19.69
CA PHE A 170 -5.12 8.16 -19.86
C PHE A 170 -5.71 8.63 -18.53
N TYR A 171 -6.25 7.69 -17.76
CA TYR A 171 -6.76 7.98 -16.42
C TYR A 171 -5.64 8.51 -15.51
N LEU A 172 -4.48 7.84 -15.49
CA LEU A 172 -3.35 8.26 -14.66
C LEU A 172 -2.93 9.70 -14.97
N LYS A 173 -2.65 10.01 -16.22
CA LYS A 173 -2.19 11.35 -16.64
C LYS A 173 -3.19 12.43 -16.28
N SER A 174 -4.48 12.20 -16.53
CA SER A 174 -5.53 13.16 -16.19
C SER A 174 -5.61 13.41 -14.67
N GLN A 175 -5.45 12.39 -13.84
CA GLN A 175 -5.48 12.56 -12.38
C GLN A 175 -4.22 13.28 -11.86
N ILE A 176 -3.05 12.96 -12.39
CA ILE A 176 -1.78 13.61 -12.02
C ILE A 176 -1.78 15.09 -12.41
N GLU A 177 -2.28 15.43 -13.60
CA GLU A 177 -2.38 16.82 -14.08
C GLU A 177 -3.26 17.65 -13.13
N VAL A 178 -4.48 17.20 -12.85
CA VAL A 178 -5.41 17.88 -11.93
C VAL A 178 -4.86 17.97 -10.51
N LEU A 179 -4.18 16.91 -10.04
CA LEU A 179 -3.53 16.90 -8.73
C LEU A 179 -2.45 17.99 -8.62
N LYS A 180 -1.60 18.11 -9.64
CA LYS A 180 -0.55 19.12 -9.67
C LYS A 180 -1.14 20.53 -9.72
N GLU A 181 -2.12 20.77 -10.57
CA GLU A 181 -2.83 22.05 -10.65
C GLU A 181 -3.46 22.43 -9.29
N ALA A 182 -4.15 21.50 -8.65
CA ALA A 182 -4.75 21.74 -7.34
C ALA A 182 -3.69 22.06 -6.27
N LEU A 183 -2.56 21.38 -6.29
CA LEU A 183 -1.45 21.62 -5.36
C LEU A 183 -0.84 23.01 -5.58
N GLU A 184 -0.60 23.41 -6.84
CA GLU A 184 -0.12 24.75 -7.19
C GLU A 184 -1.06 25.85 -6.71
N LEU A 185 -2.37 25.69 -6.97
CA LEU A 185 -3.38 26.63 -6.51
C LEU A 185 -3.43 26.75 -4.98
N PHE A 186 -3.23 25.64 -4.26
CA PHE A 186 -3.18 25.68 -2.80
C PHE A 186 -1.89 26.34 -2.30
N VAL A 187 -0.72 26.08 -2.92
CA VAL A 187 0.52 26.78 -2.60
C VAL A 187 0.33 28.27 -2.81
N MET A 188 -0.21 28.71 -3.95
CA MET A 188 -0.47 30.13 -4.24
C MET A 188 -1.43 30.77 -3.22
N LYS A 189 -2.42 30.02 -2.76
CA LYS A 189 -3.43 30.51 -1.81
C LYS A 189 -2.91 30.64 -0.40
N TYR A 190 -2.19 29.64 0.09
CA TYR A 190 -1.82 29.51 1.49
C TYR A 190 -0.37 29.94 1.78
N ASN A 191 0.51 29.93 0.77
CA ASN A 191 1.90 30.35 0.89
C ASN A 191 2.26 31.49 -0.10
N PRO A 192 1.87 32.74 0.20
CA PRO A 192 2.10 33.89 -0.71
C PRO A 192 3.58 34.16 -1.01
N LYS A 193 4.49 33.74 -0.17
CA LYS A 193 5.95 33.92 -0.38
C LYS A 193 6.47 33.16 -1.60
N PHE A 194 5.84 32.07 -1.96
CA PHE A 194 6.16 31.31 -3.19
C PHE A 194 5.86 32.10 -4.49
N LYS A 195 5.02 33.15 -4.41
CA LYS A 195 4.73 34.04 -5.55
C LYS A 195 5.90 34.96 -5.92
N GLU A 196 6.79 35.25 -4.99
CA GLU A 196 7.89 36.21 -5.20
C GLU A 196 9.13 35.54 -5.78
N GLU A 197 9.31 34.22 -5.56
CA GLU A 197 10.48 33.46 -6.06
C GLU A 197 10.28 32.91 -7.50
N THR A 198 9.07 32.96 -8.03
CA THR A 198 8.74 32.45 -9.38
C THR A 198 8.56 33.57 -10.44
N LYS A 199 8.89 34.80 -10.07
CA LYS A 199 9.00 35.96 -10.99
C LYS A 199 10.47 36.28 -11.28
#